data_e41b5d0d4604e5182610c3511c8cfeac
#
_entry.id   e41b5d0d4604e5182610c3511c8cfeac
#
_cell.length_a   1.000
_cell.length_b   1.000
_cell.length_c   1.000
_cell.angle_alpha   90.00
_cell.angle_beta   90.00
_cell.angle_gamma   90.00
#
_symmetry.space_group_name_H-M   'P 1'
#
loop_
_entity.id
_entity.type
_entity.pdbx_description
1 polymer ?
#
loop_
_entity_poly.entity_id
_entity_poly.type
_entity_poly.pdbx_seq_one_letter_code
_entity_poly.pdbx_strand_id
1 'polypeptide(L)'
;MPAGPRTSVADPSARPPGRRPYDADVASGDRGGAAPADDALVRELSTPVAADGGAPGPVHSLVHVPRDAAAGRVRAPLVVCCHGLGESGLRVAPVARRLARAGAVAICPSFRGGGAPTAGATTSMSVLTEVADLEAVLDAALAWPFVDAGRTALFGRSLGGLVALLTAARRPAQTGALVLWYPALRAPATVRARFGTRAAVPETYAARVDGRDIVLGRRYALDAWDLDVDAALRRLRAPVLLLHGDRDADAPIEASEAAARILPDARLERVAGAAHGFGDERLTAALERTVRFLTWSGVLEPAAQPE
;
A
#
# COMPACT_ATOMS: atom_id res chain seq x y z
N MET A 1 18.22 -18.85 49.17
CA MET A 1 17.72 -17.86 48.19
C MET A 1 17.77 -18.50 46.81
N PRO A 2 16.65 -18.95 46.20
CA PRO A 2 16.67 -19.50 44.85
C PRO A 2 16.70 -18.37 43.79
N ALA A 3 17.54 -18.51 42.82
CA ALA A 3 17.68 -17.59 41.68
C ALA A 3 16.44 -17.66 40.79
N GLY A 4 15.85 -16.50 40.48
CA GLY A 4 14.71 -16.37 39.56
C GLY A 4 15.10 -16.62 38.10
N PRO A 5 14.12 -16.95 37.23
CA PRO A 5 14.39 -17.28 35.83
C PRO A 5 14.86 -16.06 35.04
N ARG A 6 15.95 -16.21 34.30
CA ARG A 6 16.44 -15.22 33.33
C ARG A 6 15.51 -15.20 32.13
N THR A 7 14.81 -14.10 31.92
CA THR A 7 14.10 -13.84 30.67
C THR A 7 15.13 -13.61 29.57
N SER A 8 15.18 -14.53 28.61
CA SER A 8 15.94 -14.37 27.37
C SER A 8 15.34 -13.26 26.54
N VAL A 9 16.02 -12.16 26.38
CA VAL A 9 15.69 -11.11 25.41
C VAL A 9 16.03 -11.67 24.04
N ALA A 10 15.03 -11.80 23.17
CA ALA A 10 15.23 -12.26 21.80
C ALA A 10 16.14 -11.29 21.03
N ASP A 11 17.13 -11.82 20.34
CA ASP A 11 18.04 -11.08 19.46
C ASP A 11 17.24 -10.41 18.33
N PRO A 12 17.23 -9.08 18.21
CA PRO A 12 16.47 -8.37 17.17
C PRO A 12 17.03 -8.57 15.75
N SER A 13 18.15 -9.25 15.58
CA SER A 13 18.77 -9.58 14.28
C SER A 13 18.41 -10.96 13.77
N ALA A 14 17.72 -11.80 14.56
CA ALA A 14 17.36 -13.16 14.17
C ALA A 14 16.25 -13.13 13.12
N ARG A 15 16.60 -13.48 11.86
CA ARG A 15 15.64 -13.76 10.81
C ARG A 15 14.72 -14.90 11.22
N PRO A 16 13.39 -14.81 10.95
CA PRO A 16 12.51 -15.96 11.19
C PRO A 16 13.00 -17.15 10.36
N PRO A 17 13.07 -18.36 10.94
CA PRO A 17 13.56 -19.53 10.24
C PRO A 17 12.62 -19.92 9.10
N GLY A 18 13.17 -20.19 7.91
CA GLY A 18 12.48 -20.88 6.82
C GLY A 18 12.20 -20.10 5.52
N ARG A 19 12.52 -18.81 5.42
CA ARG A 19 12.35 -18.09 4.15
C ARG A 19 13.53 -18.31 3.21
N ARG A 20 13.25 -18.79 1.98
CA ARG A 20 14.24 -18.85 0.91
C ARG A 20 14.63 -17.42 0.47
N PRO A 21 15.84 -17.20 -0.05
CA PRO A 21 16.20 -15.90 -0.64
C PRO A 21 15.20 -15.52 -1.75
N TYR A 22 14.87 -14.26 -1.82
CA TYR A 22 14.09 -13.70 -2.93
C TYR A 22 15.04 -13.38 -4.07
N ASP A 23 15.03 -14.16 -5.15
CA ASP A 23 15.81 -13.90 -6.35
C ASP A 23 15.00 -13.02 -7.29
N ALA A 24 15.44 -11.77 -7.47
CA ALA A 24 14.83 -10.82 -8.39
C ALA A 24 15.03 -11.20 -9.87
N ASP A 25 16.04 -12.06 -10.16
CA ASP A 25 16.51 -12.37 -11.51
C ASP A 25 15.91 -13.64 -12.15
N VAL A 26 14.84 -14.21 -11.60
CA VAL A 26 14.19 -15.32 -12.30
C VAL A 26 13.45 -14.78 -13.52
N ALA A 27 14.05 -15.02 -14.67
CA ALA A 27 13.54 -14.64 -15.98
C ALA A 27 12.06 -15.01 -16.15
N SER A 28 11.29 -14.07 -16.65
CA SER A 28 9.90 -14.21 -17.07
C SER A 28 9.79 -15.31 -18.14
N GLY A 29 9.42 -16.51 -17.73
CA GLY A 29 8.94 -17.54 -18.65
C GLY A 29 7.53 -17.16 -19.10
N ASP A 30 7.44 -16.48 -20.23
CA ASP A 30 6.18 -16.29 -20.95
C ASP A 30 5.63 -17.66 -21.36
N ARG A 31 4.52 -18.07 -20.74
CA ARG A 31 3.66 -19.13 -21.26
C ARG A 31 2.29 -18.52 -21.48
N GLY A 32 2.02 -18.13 -22.75
CA GLY A 32 0.72 -17.73 -23.23
C GLY A 32 -0.32 -18.82 -22.96
N GLY A 33 -1.01 -18.72 -21.83
CA GLY A 33 -2.22 -19.44 -21.53
C GLY A 33 -3.39 -18.47 -21.66
N ALA A 34 -4.48 -18.92 -22.31
CA ALA A 34 -5.73 -18.17 -22.38
C ALA A 34 -6.10 -17.65 -21.00
N ALA A 35 -6.45 -16.35 -20.90
CA ALA A 35 -6.84 -15.74 -19.64
C ALA A 35 -8.01 -16.54 -19.03
N PRO A 36 -7.86 -17.11 -17.82
CA PRO A 36 -8.96 -17.79 -17.17
C PRO A 36 -10.08 -16.77 -16.95
N ALA A 37 -11.33 -17.22 -17.09
CA ALA A 37 -12.52 -16.44 -16.78
C ALA A 37 -12.35 -15.76 -15.41
N ASP A 38 -12.88 -14.53 -15.28
CA ASP A 38 -12.71 -13.69 -14.08
C ASP A 38 -13.22 -14.43 -12.83
N ASP A 39 -12.33 -15.12 -12.12
CA ASP A 39 -12.65 -16.02 -11.01
C ASP A 39 -12.92 -15.29 -9.68
N ALA A 40 -12.99 -13.97 -9.71
CA ALA A 40 -13.27 -13.15 -8.55
C ALA A 40 -14.64 -12.46 -8.67
N LEU A 41 -15.37 -12.42 -7.55
CA LEU A 41 -16.58 -11.60 -7.44
C LEU A 41 -16.16 -10.18 -7.07
N VAL A 42 -16.72 -9.17 -7.78
CA VAL A 42 -16.54 -7.77 -7.45
C VAL A 42 -17.74 -7.29 -6.64
N ARG A 43 -17.49 -6.63 -5.52
CA ARG A 43 -18.51 -6.05 -4.63
C ARG A 43 -18.16 -4.61 -4.29
N GLU A 44 -19.15 -3.82 -4.00
CA GLU A 44 -18.99 -2.48 -3.43
C GLU A 44 -19.16 -2.55 -1.91
N LEU A 45 -18.34 -1.79 -1.18
CA LEU A 45 -18.38 -1.67 0.27
C LEU A 45 -18.38 -0.20 0.65
N SER A 46 -19.19 0.14 1.66
CA SER A 46 -19.16 1.44 2.33
C SER A 46 -18.74 1.24 3.78
N THR A 47 -17.58 1.74 4.15
CA THR A 47 -17.03 1.62 5.50
C THR A 47 -17.22 2.95 6.24
N PRO A 48 -17.96 2.97 7.36
CA PRO A 48 -18.05 4.13 8.23
C PRO A 48 -16.67 4.48 8.78
N VAL A 49 -16.37 5.78 8.85
CA VAL A 49 -15.13 6.29 9.47
C VAL A 49 -15.51 7.28 10.56
N ALA A 50 -14.81 7.22 11.69
CA ALA A 50 -15.01 8.17 12.78
C ALA A 50 -14.70 9.61 12.33
N ALA A 51 -15.36 10.58 12.97
CA ALA A 51 -15.09 11.99 12.69
C ALA A 51 -13.64 12.34 13.07
N ASP A 52 -12.84 12.67 12.07
CA ASP A 52 -11.42 13.01 12.19
C ASP A 52 -11.12 14.45 11.72
N GLY A 53 -12.18 15.22 11.44
CA GLY A 53 -12.09 16.54 10.84
C GLY A 53 -11.81 16.54 9.33
N GLY A 54 -11.75 15.36 8.69
CA GLY A 54 -11.68 15.19 7.24
C GLY A 54 -13.04 15.34 6.56
N ALA A 55 -13.13 14.86 5.32
CA ALA A 55 -14.37 14.84 4.57
C ALA A 55 -15.42 13.96 5.28
N PRO A 56 -16.70 14.37 5.33
CA PRO A 56 -17.75 13.55 5.92
C PRO A 56 -18.09 12.35 5.04
N GLY A 57 -18.70 11.34 5.65
CA GLY A 57 -19.23 10.16 4.94
C GLY A 57 -18.34 8.92 5.05
N PRO A 58 -18.82 7.80 4.50
CA PRO A 58 -18.09 6.55 4.51
C PRO A 58 -16.98 6.51 3.44
N VAL A 59 -16.04 5.60 3.59
CA VAL A 59 -15.10 5.20 2.53
C VAL A 59 -15.78 4.16 1.64
N HIS A 60 -15.90 4.46 0.36
CA HIS A 60 -16.37 3.49 -0.64
C HIS A 60 -15.19 2.67 -1.17
N SER A 61 -15.38 1.37 -1.31
CA SER A 61 -14.34 0.46 -1.76
C SER A 61 -14.86 -0.53 -2.80
N LEU A 62 -14.04 -0.83 -3.81
CA LEU A 62 -14.22 -2.01 -4.63
C LEU A 62 -13.51 -3.19 -3.96
N VAL A 63 -14.22 -4.30 -3.81
CA VAL A 63 -13.71 -5.52 -3.18
C VAL A 63 -13.72 -6.65 -4.20
N HIS A 64 -12.57 -7.20 -4.48
CA HIS A 64 -12.39 -8.38 -5.31
C HIS A 64 -12.24 -9.59 -4.40
N VAL A 65 -13.20 -10.52 -4.46
CA VAL A 65 -13.25 -11.70 -3.58
C VAL A 65 -13.09 -12.95 -4.43
N PRO A 66 -12.07 -13.79 -4.19
CA PRO A 66 -11.94 -15.11 -4.84
C PRO A 66 -13.21 -15.94 -4.64
N ARG A 67 -13.64 -16.69 -5.66
CA ARG A 67 -14.89 -17.48 -5.60
C ARG A 67 -14.94 -18.45 -4.43
N ASP A 68 -13.81 -19.10 -4.11
CA ASP A 68 -13.74 -20.05 -3.02
C ASP A 68 -13.88 -19.38 -1.65
N ALA A 69 -13.32 -18.21 -1.48
CA ALA A 69 -13.52 -17.40 -0.28
C ALA A 69 -14.95 -16.89 -0.17
N ALA A 70 -15.52 -16.39 -1.28
CA ALA A 70 -16.91 -15.93 -1.33
C ALA A 70 -17.93 -17.06 -1.03
N ALA A 71 -17.58 -18.29 -1.36
CA ALA A 71 -18.39 -19.48 -1.08
C ALA A 71 -18.12 -20.08 0.32
N GLY A 72 -17.24 -19.47 1.11
CA GLY A 72 -16.89 -19.93 2.45
C GLY A 72 -16.05 -21.23 2.48
N ARG A 73 -15.46 -21.63 1.34
CA ARG A 73 -14.65 -22.86 1.25
C ARG A 73 -13.25 -22.67 1.81
N VAL A 74 -12.73 -21.46 1.76
CA VAL A 74 -11.40 -21.09 2.26
C VAL A 74 -11.43 -19.74 2.96
N ARG A 75 -10.48 -19.50 3.85
CA ARG A 75 -10.13 -18.16 4.32
C ARG A 75 -8.98 -17.63 3.49
N ALA A 76 -9.20 -16.52 2.80
CA ALA A 76 -8.24 -15.94 1.89
C ALA A 76 -7.39 -14.84 2.55
N PRO A 77 -6.12 -14.66 2.17
CA PRO A 77 -5.32 -13.53 2.61
C PRO A 77 -5.95 -12.20 2.17
N LEU A 78 -5.64 -11.13 2.90
CA LEU A 78 -6.16 -9.79 2.64
C LEU A 78 -5.06 -8.89 2.06
N VAL A 79 -5.38 -8.15 0.98
CA VAL A 79 -4.53 -7.05 0.49
C VAL A 79 -5.37 -5.80 0.29
N VAL A 80 -5.02 -4.70 0.99
CA VAL A 80 -5.66 -3.40 0.77
C VAL A 80 -4.77 -2.56 -0.14
N CYS A 81 -5.36 -2.05 -1.25
CA CYS A 81 -4.66 -1.37 -2.34
C CYS A 81 -4.96 0.12 -2.33
N CYS A 82 -3.98 0.95 -1.94
CA CYS A 82 -4.11 2.39 -1.78
C CYS A 82 -3.72 3.14 -3.05
N HIS A 83 -4.62 4.00 -3.54
CA HIS A 83 -4.41 4.86 -4.72
C HIS A 83 -3.55 6.10 -4.41
N GLY A 84 -3.12 6.83 -5.46
CA GLY A 84 -2.35 8.06 -5.35
C GLY A 84 -3.22 9.32 -5.12
N LEU A 85 -2.56 10.47 -5.03
CA LEU A 85 -3.19 11.76 -4.78
C LEU A 85 -4.23 12.12 -5.87
N GLY A 86 -5.46 12.46 -5.43
CA GLY A 86 -6.55 12.86 -6.33
C GLY A 86 -7.07 11.75 -7.24
N GLU A 87 -6.85 10.50 -6.87
CA GLU A 87 -7.33 9.31 -7.56
C GLU A 87 -8.48 8.64 -6.79
N SER A 88 -8.89 7.47 -7.24
CA SER A 88 -9.87 6.61 -6.57
C SER A 88 -9.41 5.15 -6.61
N GLY A 89 -10.13 4.28 -5.91
CA GLY A 89 -9.91 2.84 -5.92
C GLY A 89 -9.86 2.21 -7.31
N LEU A 90 -10.53 2.82 -8.29
CA LEU A 90 -10.49 2.37 -9.69
C LEU A 90 -9.06 2.34 -10.25
N ARG A 91 -8.20 3.25 -9.82
CA ARG A 91 -6.81 3.35 -10.32
C ARG A 91 -5.95 2.14 -9.92
N VAL A 92 -6.26 1.52 -8.80
CA VAL A 92 -5.56 0.32 -8.30
C VAL A 92 -6.35 -0.98 -8.53
N ALA A 93 -7.52 -0.91 -9.16
CA ALA A 93 -8.31 -2.09 -9.51
C ALA A 93 -7.56 -3.14 -10.38
N PRO A 94 -6.66 -2.77 -11.32
CA PRO A 94 -5.85 -3.76 -12.04
C PRO A 94 -4.96 -4.59 -11.10
N VAL A 95 -4.39 -3.96 -10.06
CA VAL A 95 -3.60 -4.64 -9.02
C VAL A 95 -4.49 -5.59 -8.24
N ALA A 96 -5.64 -5.11 -7.75
CA ALA A 96 -6.58 -5.91 -6.98
C ALA A 96 -7.10 -7.12 -7.76
N ARG A 97 -7.43 -6.96 -9.05
CA ARG A 97 -7.82 -8.09 -9.92
C ARG A 97 -6.71 -9.13 -10.04
N ARG A 98 -5.45 -8.70 -10.21
CA ARG A 98 -4.32 -9.63 -10.30
C ARG A 98 -4.11 -10.37 -8.98
N LEU A 99 -4.27 -9.68 -7.83
CA LEU A 99 -4.15 -10.28 -6.50
C LEU A 99 -5.31 -11.24 -6.20
N ALA A 100 -6.53 -10.92 -6.61
CA ALA A 100 -7.68 -11.80 -6.45
C ALA A 100 -7.54 -13.10 -7.26
N ARG A 101 -6.98 -13.02 -8.46
CA ARG A 101 -6.60 -14.22 -9.26
C ARG A 101 -5.49 -15.04 -8.59
N ALA A 102 -4.67 -14.42 -7.73
CA ALA A 102 -3.68 -15.10 -6.91
C ALA A 102 -4.23 -15.55 -5.55
N GLY A 103 -5.56 -15.52 -5.37
CA GLY A 103 -6.24 -16.05 -4.19
C GLY A 103 -6.44 -15.06 -3.03
N ALA A 104 -6.13 -13.77 -3.17
CA ALA A 104 -6.36 -12.78 -2.11
C ALA A 104 -7.73 -12.11 -2.21
N VAL A 105 -8.35 -11.81 -1.08
CA VAL A 105 -9.34 -10.74 -0.99
C VAL A 105 -8.60 -9.43 -1.17
N ALA A 106 -8.91 -8.66 -2.23
CA ALA A 106 -8.22 -7.42 -2.54
C ALA A 106 -9.22 -6.24 -2.50
N ILE A 107 -8.92 -5.23 -1.71
CA ILE A 107 -9.78 -4.06 -1.47
C ILE A 107 -9.12 -2.82 -2.07
N CYS A 108 -9.90 -2.04 -2.82
CA CYS A 108 -9.50 -0.76 -3.39
C CYS A 108 -10.35 0.35 -2.75
N PRO A 109 -9.96 0.93 -1.62
CA PRO A 109 -10.67 2.08 -1.07
C PRO A 109 -10.55 3.29 -1.99
N SER A 110 -11.61 4.09 -2.07
CA SER A 110 -11.57 5.47 -2.57
C SER A 110 -11.57 6.37 -1.34
N PHE A 111 -10.40 6.88 -0.97
CA PHE A 111 -10.24 7.70 0.24
C PHE A 111 -11.07 8.98 0.15
N ARG A 112 -11.63 9.42 1.29
CA ARG A 112 -12.47 10.61 1.37
C ARG A 112 -11.71 11.85 0.92
N GLY A 113 -12.32 12.61 0.00
CA GLY A 113 -11.70 13.78 -0.63
C GLY A 113 -10.65 13.44 -1.71
N GLY A 114 -10.36 12.17 -1.97
CA GLY A 114 -9.40 11.76 -3.01
C GLY A 114 -10.01 11.78 -4.41
N GLY A 115 -11.22 11.25 -4.58
CA GLY A 115 -11.88 11.14 -5.88
C GLY A 115 -13.22 10.41 -5.80
N ALA A 116 -14.06 10.57 -6.82
CA ALA A 116 -15.32 9.84 -6.88
C ALA A 116 -15.08 8.31 -6.83
N PRO A 117 -15.95 7.52 -6.20
CA PRO A 117 -17.29 7.89 -5.71
C PRO A 117 -17.30 8.43 -4.26
N THR A 118 -16.17 8.47 -3.57
CA THR A 118 -16.15 8.89 -2.16
C THR A 118 -16.42 10.39 -2.02
N ALA A 119 -17.25 10.76 -1.06
CA ALA A 119 -17.64 12.14 -0.79
C ALA A 119 -16.45 12.99 -0.30
N GLY A 120 -16.58 14.32 -0.49
CA GLY A 120 -15.63 15.31 -0.03
C GLY A 120 -14.81 15.91 -1.16
N ALA A 121 -14.13 17.01 -0.84
CA ALA A 121 -13.27 17.73 -1.74
C ALA A 121 -11.80 17.45 -1.41
N THR A 122 -10.92 17.55 -2.38
CA THR A 122 -9.46 17.44 -2.19
C THR A 122 -8.91 18.46 -1.20
N THR A 123 -9.64 19.56 -0.95
CA THR A 123 -9.31 20.56 0.06
C THR A 123 -9.53 20.09 1.50
N SER A 124 -10.29 19.01 1.71
CA SER A 124 -10.57 18.44 3.04
C SER A 124 -9.69 17.24 3.37
N MET A 125 -8.97 16.68 2.37
CA MET A 125 -8.13 15.49 2.55
C MET A 125 -6.72 15.84 3.05
N SER A 126 -6.09 14.87 3.67
CA SER A 126 -4.66 14.89 3.99
C SER A 126 -4.12 13.46 4.07
N VAL A 127 -2.81 13.31 4.19
CA VAL A 127 -2.17 12.01 4.44
C VAL A 127 -2.76 11.34 5.68
N LEU A 128 -3.02 12.10 6.74
CA LEU A 128 -3.53 11.54 8.00
C LEU A 128 -5.01 11.15 7.92
N THR A 129 -5.83 11.87 7.13
CA THR A 129 -7.22 11.44 6.90
C THR A 129 -7.28 10.16 6.07
N GLU A 130 -6.41 10.00 5.07
CA GLU A 130 -6.33 8.76 4.29
C GLU A 130 -5.79 7.59 5.14
N VAL A 131 -4.89 7.84 6.10
CA VAL A 131 -4.47 6.83 7.07
C VAL A 131 -5.65 6.38 7.93
N ALA A 132 -6.48 7.31 8.44
CA ALA A 132 -7.67 6.97 9.23
C ALA A 132 -8.69 6.17 8.40
N ASP A 133 -8.87 6.54 7.13
CA ASP A 133 -9.73 5.80 6.19
C ASP A 133 -9.22 4.37 5.98
N LEU A 134 -7.91 4.21 5.78
CA LEU A 134 -7.29 2.90 5.58
C LEU A 134 -7.39 2.03 6.84
N GLU A 135 -7.18 2.60 8.03
CA GLU A 135 -7.34 1.89 9.30
C GLU A 135 -8.78 1.39 9.49
N ALA A 136 -9.79 2.21 9.17
CA ALA A 136 -11.19 1.81 9.27
C ALA A 136 -11.54 0.68 8.27
N VAL A 137 -11.07 0.77 7.03
CA VAL A 137 -11.26 -0.28 6.01
C VAL A 137 -10.57 -1.58 6.44
N LEU A 138 -9.37 -1.50 6.99
CA LEU A 138 -8.61 -2.64 7.47
C LEU A 138 -9.34 -3.33 8.62
N ASP A 139 -9.79 -2.57 9.64
CA ASP A 139 -10.53 -3.12 10.79
C ASP A 139 -11.83 -3.82 10.35
N ALA A 140 -12.59 -3.20 9.42
CA ALA A 140 -13.80 -3.80 8.87
C ALA A 140 -13.51 -5.11 8.12
N ALA A 141 -12.47 -5.13 7.31
CA ALA A 141 -12.14 -6.29 6.47
C ALA A 141 -11.57 -7.46 7.29
N LEU A 142 -10.77 -7.19 8.32
CA LEU A 142 -10.23 -8.21 9.21
C LEU A 142 -11.31 -8.96 10.01
N ALA A 143 -12.49 -8.36 10.17
CA ALA A 143 -13.65 -8.99 10.83
C ALA A 143 -14.43 -9.95 9.89
N TRP A 144 -14.14 -10.00 8.60
CA TRP A 144 -14.89 -10.86 7.68
C TRP A 144 -14.54 -12.34 7.88
N PRO A 145 -15.54 -13.23 7.91
CA PRO A 145 -15.32 -14.65 8.21
C PRO A 145 -14.49 -15.39 7.17
N PHE A 146 -14.46 -14.88 5.92
CA PHE A 146 -13.70 -15.45 4.80
C PHE A 146 -12.30 -14.83 4.64
N VAL A 147 -11.89 -13.91 5.52
CA VAL A 147 -10.55 -13.32 5.54
C VAL A 147 -9.66 -14.03 6.54
N ASP A 148 -8.45 -14.38 6.13
CA ASP A 148 -7.38 -14.84 7.01
C ASP A 148 -6.61 -13.61 7.55
N ALA A 149 -6.98 -13.17 8.74
CA ALA A 149 -6.37 -12.00 9.38
C ALA A 149 -4.87 -12.17 9.68
N GLY A 150 -4.36 -13.40 9.71
CA GLY A 150 -2.93 -13.70 9.88
C GLY A 150 -2.10 -13.49 8.63
N ARG A 151 -2.75 -13.36 7.46
CA ARG A 151 -2.09 -13.16 6.15
C ARG A 151 -2.58 -11.88 5.49
N THR A 152 -2.09 -10.75 5.98
CA THR A 152 -2.51 -9.42 5.51
C THR A 152 -1.33 -8.65 4.94
N ALA A 153 -1.53 -7.97 3.81
CA ALA A 153 -0.58 -7.05 3.23
C ALA A 153 -1.24 -5.71 2.87
N LEU A 154 -0.42 -4.66 2.83
CA LEU A 154 -0.80 -3.38 2.27
C LEU A 154 -0.04 -3.15 0.97
N PHE A 155 -0.73 -2.60 0.00
CA PHE A 155 -0.17 -2.11 -1.25
C PHE A 155 -0.47 -0.62 -1.37
N GLY A 156 0.50 0.17 -1.85
CA GLY A 156 0.24 1.57 -2.14
C GLY A 156 1.12 2.12 -3.25
N ARG A 157 0.55 3.00 -4.08
CA ARG A 157 1.27 3.75 -5.10
C ARG A 157 1.32 5.24 -4.78
N SER A 158 2.41 5.91 -5.08
CA SER A 158 2.56 7.36 -4.90
C SER A 158 2.18 7.79 -3.48
N LEU A 159 1.22 8.71 -3.31
CA LEU A 159 0.71 9.11 -1.98
C LEU A 159 0.15 7.91 -1.20
N GLY A 160 -0.61 7.02 -1.84
CA GLY A 160 -1.10 5.80 -1.20
C GLY A 160 0.01 4.88 -0.68
N GLY A 161 1.23 4.98 -1.27
CA GLY A 161 2.41 4.32 -0.73
C GLY A 161 2.87 4.90 0.61
N LEU A 162 2.81 6.22 0.77
CA LEU A 162 3.08 6.87 2.06
C LEU A 162 1.99 6.53 3.09
N VAL A 163 0.72 6.54 2.68
CA VAL A 163 -0.42 6.16 3.55
C VAL A 163 -0.28 4.71 4.02
N ALA A 164 0.00 3.78 3.11
CA ALA A 164 0.21 2.36 3.44
C ALA A 164 1.41 2.16 4.39
N LEU A 165 2.52 2.87 4.17
CA LEU A 165 3.69 2.86 5.06
C LEU A 165 3.33 3.31 6.48
N LEU A 166 2.66 4.46 6.61
CA LEU A 166 2.29 5.03 7.91
C LEU A 166 1.31 4.11 8.66
N THR A 167 0.35 3.52 7.96
CA THR A 167 -0.60 2.57 8.52
C THR A 167 0.11 1.29 8.96
N ALA A 168 0.99 0.72 8.14
CA ALA A 168 1.79 -0.46 8.51
C ALA A 168 2.65 -0.22 9.75
N ALA A 169 3.24 0.98 9.88
CA ALA A 169 4.03 1.35 11.06
C ALA A 169 3.18 1.52 12.34
N ARG A 170 1.89 1.87 12.20
CA ARG A 170 0.92 1.95 13.31
C ARG A 170 0.32 0.59 13.66
N ARG A 171 0.20 -0.30 12.68
CA ARG A 171 -0.49 -1.59 12.76
C ARG A 171 0.47 -2.77 12.46
N PRO A 172 1.64 -2.87 13.13
CA PRO A 172 2.67 -3.87 12.78
C PRO A 172 2.21 -5.31 12.95
N ALA A 173 1.30 -5.59 13.89
CA ALA A 173 0.75 -6.93 14.11
C ALA A 173 -0.23 -7.36 13.00
N GLN A 174 -0.78 -6.40 12.25
CA GLN A 174 -1.78 -6.62 11.20
C GLN A 174 -1.18 -6.44 9.80
N THR A 175 0.14 -6.32 9.68
CA THR A 175 0.81 -6.12 8.39
C THR A 175 1.90 -7.17 8.22
N GLY A 176 1.61 -8.22 7.44
CA GLY A 176 2.55 -9.30 7.14
C GLY A 176 3.52 -8.97 6.00
N ALA A 177 3.14 -8.05 5.10
CA ALA A 177 4.00 -7.54 4.03
C ALA A 177 3.53 -6.16 3.54
N LEU A 178 4.45 -5.39 2.95
CA LEU A 178 4.16 -4.06 2.39
C LEU A 178 4.74 -3.96 0.97
N VAL A 179 3.92 -3.52 0.01
CA VAL A 179 4.35 -3.27 -1.36
C VAL A 179 4.14 -1.80 -1.70
N LEU A 180 5.21 -1.13 -2.10
CA LEU A 180 5.22 0.30 -2.39
C LEU A 180 5.68 0.54 -3.83
N TRP A 181 4.80 1.08 -4.65
CA TRP A 181 5.15 1.52 -6.00
C TRP A 181 5.40 3.03 -5.98
N TYR A 182 6.63 3.44 -6.31
CA TYR A 182 7.07 4.85 -6.38
C TYR A 182 6.44 5.73 -5.29
N PRO A 183 6.62 5.39 -3.99
CA PRO A 183 5.93 6.04 -2.89
C PRO A 183 6.36 7.50 -2.69
N ALA A 184 5.42 8.38 -2.33
CA ALA A 184 5.65 9.82 -2.12
C ALA A 184 6.32 10.12 -0.76
N LEU A 185 7.46 9.50 -0.47
CA LEU A 185 8.13 9.58 0.84
C LEU A 185 8.68 10.98 1.16
N ARG A 186 8.83 11.85 0.14
CA ARG A 186 9.32 13.23 0.31
C ARG A 186 8.22 14.24 0.58
N ALA A 187 6.96 13.84 0.74
CA ALA A 187 5.85 14.77 0.99
C ALA A 187 6.15 15.80 2.09
N PRO A 188 6.73 15.44 3.27
CA PRO A 188 7.11 16.42 4.29
C PRO A 188 8.15 17.44 3.80
N ALA A 189 9.17 16.98 3.10
CA ALA A 189 10.22 17.86 2.56
C ALA A 189 9.69 18.77 1.45
N THR A 190 8.79 18.23 0.61
CA THR A 190 8.15 18.98 -0.49
C THR A 190 7.32 20.14 0.03
N VAL A 191 6.48 19.94 1.06
CA VAL A 191 5.67 21.03 1.62
C VAL A 191 6.52 22.06 2.35
N ARG A 192 7.57 21.64 3.08
CA ARG A 192 8.52 22.54 3.74
C ARG A 192 9.30 23.38 2.73
N ALA A 193 9.80 22.77 1.67
CA ALA A 193 10.52 23.49 0.61
C ALA A 193 9.61 24.51 -0.12
N ARG A 194 8.34 24.14 -0.33
CA ARG A 194 7.40 24.99 -1.04
C ARG A 194 7.00 26.24 -0.24
N PHE A 195 6.75 26.10 1.05
CA PHE A 195 6.13 27.16 1.85
C PHE A 195 7.09 27.83 2.85
N GLY A 196 8.24 27.24 3.13
CA GLY A 196 9.24 27.77 4.06
C GLY A 196 8.80 27.73 5.52
N THR A 197 7.58 28.21 5.84
CA THR A 197 7.02 28.19 7.19
C THR A 197 5.55 27.72 7.17
N ARG A 198 5.06 27.19 8.31
CA ARG A 198 3.64 26.81 8.44
C ARG A 198 2.67 27.98 8.29
N ALA A 199 3.08 29.17 8.74
CA ALA A 199 2.27 30.39 8.64
C ALA A 199 2.07 30.83 7.18
N ALA A 200 3.03 30.53 6.30
CA ALA A 200 2.97 30.86 4.87
C ALA A 200 2.08 29.89 4.06
N VAL A 201 1.59 28.79 4.65
CA VAL A 201 0.69 27.87 3.96
C VAL A 201 -0.67 28.54 3.77
N PRO A 202 -1.15 28.78 2.53
CA PRO A 202 -2.46 29.38 2.27
C PRO A 202 -3.59 28.39 2.58
N GLU A 203 -4.83 28.88 2.67
CA GLU A 203 -6.01 28.03 2.90
C GLU A 203 -6.20 26.98 1.81
N THR A 204 -5.88 27.33 0.57
CA THR A 204 -5.87 26.39 -0.55
C THR A 204 -4.70 26.70 -1.49
N TYR A 205 -4.22 25.69 -2.20
CA TYR A 205 -3.15 25.84 -3.18
C TYR A 205 -3.23 24.77 -4.27
N ALA A 206 -2.80 25.12 -5.48
CA ALA A 206 -2.69 24.16 -6.57
C ALA A 206 -1.50 23.24 -6.36
N ALA A 207 -1.66 21.97 -6.63
CA ALA A 207 -0.60 20.97 -6.76
C ALA A 207 -0.71 20.32 -8.14
N ARG A 208 0.43 19.99 -8.77
CA ARG A 208 0.44 19.28 -10.05
C ARG A 208 0.95 17.87 -9.83
N VAL A 209 0.15 16.88 -10.27
CA VAL A 209 0.45 15.45 -10.11
C VAL A 209 0.02 14.73 -11.40
N ASP A 210 0.89 13.93 -11.98
CA ASP A 210 0.64 13.22 -13.25
C ASP A 210 0.10 14.16 -14.35
N GLY A 211 0.64 15.38 -14.43
CA GLY A 211 0.22 16.39 -15.41
C GLY A 211 -1.15 17.05 -15.13
N ARG A 212 -1.83 16.70 -14.04
CA ARG A 212 -3.15 17.25 -13.62
C ARG A 212 -2.98 18.28 -12.51
N ASP A 213 -3.76 19.34 -12.54
CA ASP A 213 -3.82 20.32 -11.45
C ASP A 213 -4.90 19.91 -10.44
N ILE A 214 -4.51 19.84 -9.17
CA ILE A 214 -5.37 19.49 -8.04
C ILE A 214 -5.31 20.63 -7.04
N VAL A 215 -6.45 21.06 -6.49
CA VAL A 215 -6.48 22.04 -5.42
C VAL A 215 -6.47 21.31 -4.09
N LEU A 216 -5.46 21.58 -3.27
CA LEU A 216 -5.32 21.04 -1.91
C LEU A 216 -5.63 22.10 -0.87
N GLY A 217 -6.14 21.67 0.27
CA GLY A 217 -6.34 22.53 1.43
C GLY A 217 -5.08 22.66 2.29
N ARG A 218 -5.06 23.71 3.11
CA ARG A 218 -4.00 23.97 4.11
C ARG A 218 -3.68 22.74 4.97
N ARG A 219 -4.72 21.98 5.33
CA ARG A 219 -4.61 20.76 6.13
C ARG A 219 -3.63 19.77 5.55
N TYR A 220 -3.66 19.52 4.23
CA TYR A 220 -2.73 18.59 3.60
C TYR A 220 -1.26 18.97 3.90
N ALA A 221 -0.92 20.25 3.72
CA ALA A 221 0.43 20.72 3.96
C ALA A 221 0.81 20.66 5.44
N LEU A 222 -0.09 21.03 6.35
CA LEU A 222 0.19 21.03 7.79
C LEU A 222 0.34 19.62 8.34
N ASP A 223 -0.51 18.68 7.96
CA ASP A 223 -0.43 17.28 8.36
C ASP A 223 0.84 16.62 7.78
N ALA A 224 1.18 16.90 6.51
CA ALA A 224 2.40 16.39 5.90
C ALA A 224 3.67 17.00 6.52
N TRP A 225 3.61 18.24 7.01
CA TRP A 225 4.75 18.97 7.57
C TRP A 225 5.44 18.23 8.71
N ASP A 226 4.65 17.59 9.59
CA ASP A 226 5.10 16.96 10.82
C ASP A 226 5.37 15.47 10.69
N LEU A 227 5.15 14.89 9.53
CA LEU A 227 5.37 13.45 9.36
C LEU A 227 6.86 13.12 9.51
N ASP A 228 7.17 12.22 10.43
CA ASP A 228 8.47 11.58 10.55
C ASP A 228 8.43 10.23 9.80
N VAL A 229 8.72 10.32 8.49
CA VAL A 229 8.72 9.14 7.60
C VAL A 229 9.83 8.17 8.01
N ASP A 230 10.99 8.67 8.43
CA ASP A 230 12.11 7.85 8.86
C ASP A 230 11.77 7.04 10.13
N ALA A 231 11.07 7.65 11.09
CA ALA A 231 10.60 6.93 12.26
C ALA A 231 9.57 5.85 11.88
N ALA A 232 8.70 6.10 10.91
CA ALA A 232 7.77 5.09 10.41
C ALA A 232 8.52 3.93 9.75
N LEU A 233 9.52 4.21 8.91
CA LEU A 233 10.37 3.19 8.27
C LEU A 233 11.07 2.30 9.31
N ARG A 234 11.64 2.89 10.37
CA ARG A 234 12.34 2.14 11.44
C ARG A 234 11.41 1.25 12.27
N ARG A 235 10.12 1.60 12.36
CA ARG A 235 9.11 0.82 13.11
C ARG A 235 8.61 -0.41 12.37
N LEU A 236 8.76 -0.46 11.05
CA LEU A 236 8.32 -1.61 10.26
C LEU A 236 9.07 -2.88 10.64
N ARG A 237 8.33 -3.98 10.69
CA ARG A 237 8.88 -5.33 10.91
C ARG A 237 8.56 -6.25 9.74
N ALA A 238 7.51 -5.94 8.99
CA ALA A 238 7.12 -6.67 7.80
C ALA A 238 8.15 -6.46 6.67
N PRO A 239 8.37 -7.45 5.80
CA PRO A 239 9.17 -7.26 4.60
C PRO A 239 8.52 -6.25 3.66
N VAL A 240 9.34 -5.45 2.98
CA VAL A 240 8.90 -4.36 2.09
C VAL A 240 9.47 -4.56 0.69
N LEU A 241 8.60 -4.52 -0.32
CA LEU A 241 8.98 -4.37 -1.72
C LEU A 241 8.79 -2.92 -2.15
N LEU A 242 9.84 -2.30 -2.68
CA LEU A 242 9.79 -1.01 -3.34
C LEU A 242 10.00 -1.22 -4.84
N LEU A 243 9.03 -0.86 -5.67
CA LEU A 243 9.18 -0.79 -7.13
C LEU A 243 9.19 0.67 -7.56
N HIS A 244 10.27 1.12 -8.22
CA HIS A 244 10.41 2.53 -8.57
C HIS A 244 11.02 2.73 -9.95
N GLY A 245 10.43 3.64 -10.75
CA GLY A 245 10.97 4.04 -12.04
C GLY A 245 12.24 4.88 -11.88
N ASP A 246 13.26 4.62 -12.71
CA ASP A 246 14.53 5.35 -12.66
C ASP A 246 14.48 6.74 -13.37
N ARG A 247 13.32 7.08 -13.98
CA ARG A 247 13.04 8.39 -14.61
C ARG A 247 11.86 9.12 -13.96
N ASP A 248 11.56 8.78 -12.70
CA ASP A 248 10.45 9.40 -11.97
C ASP A 248 10.86 10.82 -11.50
N ALA A 249 10.26 11.83 -12.12
CA ALA A 249 10.49 13.24 -11.79
C ALA A 249 9.53 13.76 -10.69
N ASP A 250 8.38 13.12 -10.51
CA ASP A 250 7.37 13.54 -9.51
C ASP A 250 7.73 13.03 -8.10
N ALA A 251 8.20 11.77 -8.01
CA ALA A 251 8.71 11.18 -6.77
C ALA A 251 10.11 10.58 -7.04
N PRO A 252 11.19 11.32 -6.85
CA PRO A 252 12.54 10.85 -7.20
C PRO A 252 12.92 9.55 -6.48
N ILE A 253 13.51 8.60 -7.24
CA ILE A 253 13.87 7.25 -6.77
C ILE A 253 14.81 7.27 -5.57
N GLU A 254 15.61 8.33 -5.41
CA GLU A 254 16.52 8.52 -4.29
C GLU A 254 15.82 8.43 -2.92
N ALA A 255 14.53 8.80 -2.87
CA ALA A 255 13.72 8.64 -1.66
C ALA A 255 13.49 7.16 -1.32
N SER A 256 13.23 6.31 -2.32
CA SER A 256 13.10 4.87 -2.13
C SER A 256 14.44 4.20 -1.82
N GLU A 257 15.54 4.69 -2.40
CA GLU A 257 16.90 4.23 -2.07
C GLU A 257 17.27 4.56 -0.63
N ALA A 258 16.93 5.77 -0.16
CA ALA A 258 17.11 6.15 1.24
C ALA A 258 16.25 5.29 2.17
N ALA A 259 14.99 5.08 1.83
CA ALA A 259 14.08 4.24 2.60
C ALA A 259 14.57 2.79 2.69
N ALA A 260 15.07 2.22 1.60
CA ALA A 260 15.61 0.86 1.58
C ALA A 260 16.84 0.67 2.50
N ARG A 261 17.60 1.74 2.76
CA ARG A 261 18.71 1.70 3.73
C ARG A 261 18.24 1.77 5.19
N ILE A 262 17.06 2.31 5.44
CA ILE A 262 16.48 2.44 6.79
C ILE A 262 15.66 1.21 7.18
N LEU A 263 14.95 0.62 6.23
CA LEU A 263 14.07 -0.53 6.43
C LEU A 263 14.88 -1.78 6.84
N PRO A 264 14.44 -2.52 7.87
CA PRO A 264 15.13 -3.74 8.31
C PRO A 264 15.13 -4.87 7.27
N ASP A 265 14.05 -5.02 6.51
CA ASP A 265 13.89 -6.03 5.46
C ASP A 265 13.23 -5.39 4.22
N ALA A 266 14.05 -4.86 3.33
CA ALA A 266 13.60 -4.17 2.13
C ALA A 266 14.21 -4.75 0.86
N ARG A 267 13.39 -4.73 -0.19
CA ARG A 267 13.82 -5.01 -1.56
C ARG A 267 13.44 -3.83 -2.44
N LEU A 268 14.44 -3.17 -3.00
CA LEU A 268 14.23 -2.12 -3.99
C LEU A 268 14.54 -2.67 -5.37
N GLU A 269 13.54 -2.67 -6.24
CA GLU A 269 13.69 -3.01 -7.64
C GLU A 269 13.45 -1.78 -8.51
N ARG A 270 14.44 -1.43 -9.32
CA ARG A 270 14.34 -0.34 -10.29
C ARG A 270 13.61 -0.81 -11.53
N VAL A 271 12.69 0.02 -12.02
CA VAL A 271 11.97 -0.21 -13.28
C VAL A 271 12.58 0.69 -14.34
N ALA A 272 13.41 0.11 -15.20
CA ALA A 272 14.19 0.85 -16.18
C ALA A 272 13.30 1.66 -17.15
N GLY A 273 13.63 2.94 -17.31
CA GLY A 273 12.95 3.88 -18.21
C GLY A 273 11.52 4.25 -17.77
N ALA A 274 11.06 3.83 -16.59
CA ALA A 274 9.75 4.23 -16.09
C ALA A 274 9.80 5.61 -15.41
N ALA A 275 8.78 6.43 -15.69
CA ALA A 275 8.48 7.68 -15.00
C ALA A 275 7.55 7.43 -13.81
N HIS A 276 6.80 8.45 -13.34
CA HIS A 276 5.82 8.33 -12.27
C HIS A 276 4.61 7.53 -12.74
N GLY A 277 4.68 6.21 -12.62
CA GLY A 277 3.65 5.28 -13.08
C GLY A 277 4.20 4.14 -13.92
N PHE A 278 3.46 3.05 -13.93
CA PHE A 278 3.76 1.89 -14.77
C PHE A 278 2.62 1.70 -15.78
N GLY A 279 2.93 1.72 -17.07
CA GLY A 279 2.00 1.43 -18.16
C GLY A 279 2.41 0.16 -18.90
N ASP A 280 1.45 -0.44 -19.59
CA ASP A 280 1.63 -1.56 -20.53
C ASP A 280 2.48 -2.72 -19.98
N GLU A 281 3.58 -3.06 -20.65
CA GLU A 281 4.47 -4.16 -20.26
C GLU A 281 5.10 -3.97 -18.87
N ARG A 282 5.42 -2.71 -18.49
CA ARG A 282 5.96 -2.41 -17.16
C ARG A 282 4.93 -2.64 -16.06
N LEU A 283 3.65 -2.36 -16.34
CA LEU A 283 2.56 -2.67 -15.41
C LEU A 283 2.46 -4.18 -15.19
N THR A 284 2.47 -4.98 -16.28
CA THR A 284 2.43 -6.44 -16.18
C THR A 284 3.61 -6.97 -15.37
N ALA A 285 4.82 -6.52 -15.66
CA ALA A 285 6.02 -6.92 -14.91
C ALA A 285 5.95 -6.52 -13.43
N ALA A 286 5.44 -5.32 -13.11
CA ALA A 286 5.28 -4.86 -11.74
C ALA A 286 4.22 -5.68 -10.97
N LEU A 287 3.12 -6.08 -11.63
CA LEU A 287 2.11 -6.96 -11.06
C LEU A 287 2.69 -8.33 -10.73
N GLU A 288 3.47 -8.93 -11.64
CA GLU A 288 4.11 -10.24 -11.40
C GLU A 288 5.15 -10.17 -10.27
N ARG A 289 5.95 -9.11 -10.20
CA ARG A 289 6.89 -8.88 -9.09
C ARG A 289 6.15 -8.74 -7.75
N THR A 290 5.04 -8.03 -7.74
CA THR A 290 4.18 -7.85 -6.56
C THR A 290 3.65 -9.22 -6.08
N VAL A 291 3.07 -10.03 -6.97
CA VAL A 291 2.56 -11.36 -6.60
C VAL A 291 3.69 -12.25 -6.09
N ARG A 292 4.81 -12.33 -6.82
CA ARG A 292 5.97 -13.12 -6.41
C ARG A 292 6.49 -12.72 -5.03
N PHE A 293 6.57 -11.42 -4.75
CA PHE A 293 7.00 -10.93 -3.44
C PHE A 293 5.99 -11.30 -2.33
N LEU A 294 4.69 -11.16 -2.58
CA LEU A 294 3.66 -11.53 -1.60
C LEU A 294 3.62 -13.05 -1.36
N THR A 295 3.91 -13.86 -2.37
CA THR A 295 4.09 -15.31 -2.21
C THR A 295 5.35 -15.61 -1.39
N TRP A 296 6.47 -14.99 -1.71
CA TRP A 296 7.71 -15.15 -0.95
C TRP A 296 7.55 -14.72 0.52
N SER A 297 6.79 -13.65 0.79
CA SER A 297 6.52 -13.18 2.16
C SER A 297 5.56 -14.08 2.95
N GLY A 298 4.93 -15.07 2.31
CA GLY A 298 3.96 -15.98 2.93
C GLY A 298 2.55 -15.40 3.05
N VAL A 299 2.28 -14.22 2.45
CA VAL A 299 0.92 -13.67 2.38
C VAL A 299 0.10 -14.43 1.36
N LEU A 300 0.63 -14.65 0.15
CA LEU A 300 -0.01 -15.48 -0.86
C LEU A 300 0.55 -16.91 -0.84
N GLU A 301 -0.26 -17.86 -1.27
CA GLU A 301 0.20 -19.23 -1.49
C GLU A 301 0.87 -19.36 -2.87
N PRO A 302 1.85 -20.24 -3.02
CA PRO A 302 2.35 -20.60 -4.34
C PRO A 302 1.20 -21.11 -5.22
N ALA A 303 1.22 -20.74 -6.51
CA ALA A 303 0.27 -21.32 -7.45
C ALA A 303 0.43 -22.86 -7.45
N ALA A 304 -0.69 -23.57 -7.41
CA ALA A 304 -0.67 -25.03 -7.55
C ALA A 304 0.07 -25.39 -8.85
N GLN A 305 1.06 -26.27 -8.76
CA GLN A 305 1.70 -26.79 -9.95
C GLN A 305 0.68 -27.65 -10.67
N PRO A 306 0.49 -27.49 -11.98
CA PRO A 306 -0.33 -28.43 -12.74
C PRO A 306 0.34 -29.82 -12.66
N GLU A 307 -0.47 -30.82 -12.27
CA GLU A 307 -0.08 -32.22 -12.29
C GLU A 307 0.24 -32.71 -13.72
#